data_e93e1f52b07a6d7e1d359ec3868a8152
#
_entry.id   e93e1f52b07a6d7e1d359ec3868a8152
#
_cell.length_a   1.000
_cell.length_b   1.000
_cell.length_c   1.000
_cell.angle_alpha   90.00
_cell.angle_beta   90.00
_cell.angle_gamma   90.00
#
_symmetry.space_group_name_H-M   'P 1'
#
loop_
_entity.id
_entity.type
_entity.pdbx_description
1 polymer ?
#
loop_
_entity_poly.entity_id
_entity_poly.type
_entity_poly.pdbx_seq_one_letter_code
_entity_poly.pdbx_strand_id
1 'polypeptide(L)'
;AQLYASCYKTAWETTLFLEEDGKSYVPTGDIHAMWLRDSAMQLLPYLSMADIDVVARALRGVVLQQAHFIQIDPYANAFNRKPDGSCFCADHTQMNPWVWERKYEVDSLAFFLFFLEAYFRRTKDSTIFTETVVRAVQTILEVWRTEQKHAEYSPYRFERDSPLKTETLSNGGRGTP
;
A
#
# COMPACT_ATOMS: atom_id res chain seq x y z
N ALA A 1 18.57 3.34 -23.70
CA ALA A 1 18.40 1.88 -23.54
C ALA A 1 19.12 1.34 -22.31
N GLN A 2 20.44 1.60 -22.14
CA GLN A 2 21.22 1.09 -21.00
C GLN A 2 20.72 1.58 -19.64
N LEU A 3 20.42 2.87 -19.48
CA LEU A 3 19.89 3.44 -18.22
C LEU A 3 18.55 2.78 -17.85
N TYR A 4 17.65 2.62 -18.81
CA TYR A 4 16.36 1.96 -18.58
C TYR A 4 16.54 0.51 -18.11
N ALA A 5 17.39 -0.26 -18.79
CA ALA A 5 17.66 -1.65 -18.39
C ALA A 5 18.30 -1.74 -16.99
N SER A 6 19.21 -0.81 -16.66
CA SER A 6 19.82 -0.73 -15.33
C SER A 6 18.80 -0.42 -14.25
N CYS A 7 17.94 0.58 -14.44
CA CYS A 7 16.89 0.92 -13.46
C CYS A 7 15.93 -0.25 -13.23
N TYR A 8 15.52 -0.91 -14.32
CA TYR A 8 14.63 -2.08 -14.25
C TYR A 8 15.25 -3.21 -13.43
N LYS A 9 16.51 -3.55 -13.73
CA LYS A 9 17.24 -4.59 -13.01
C LYS A 9 17.46 -4.22 -11.55
N THR A 10 17.90 -2.98 -11.27
CA THR A 10 18.19 -2.52 -9.91
C THR A 10 16.93 -2.55 -9.04
N ALA A 11 15.80 -2.04 -9.52
CA ALA A 11 14.54 -2.09 -8.77
C ALA A 11 14.15 -3.53 -8.40
N TRP A 12 14.28 -4.47 -9.33
CA TRP A 12 14.01 -5.89 -9.08
C TRP A 12 14.95 -6.51 -8.04
N GLU A 13 16.25 -6.22 -8.13
CA GLU A 13 17.27 -6.87 -7.29
C GLU A 13 17.39 -6.26 -5.89
N THR A 14 17.02 -4.98 -5.72
CA THR A 14 17.28 -4.24 -4.48
C THR A 14 16.03 -3.89 -3.67
N THR A 15 14.86 -3.81 -4.33
CA THR A 15 13.63 -3.33 -3.69
C THR A 15 12.48 -4.35 -3.71
N LEU A 16 12.76 -5.61 -3.99
CA LEU A 16 11.77 -6.68 -3.98
C LEU A 16 12.21 -7.82 -3.06
N PHE A 17 11.38 -8.12 -2.09
CA PHE A 17 11.58 -9.26 -1.17
C PHE A 17 10.43 -10.25 -1.33
N LEU A 18 10.76 -11.46 -1.78
CA LEU A 18 9.81 -12.58 -1.83
C LEU A 18 9.78 -13.25 -0.47
N GLU A 19 8.62 -13.31 0.17
CA GLU A 19 8.44 -13.92 1.47
C GLU A 19 8.08 -15.41 1.33
N GLU A 20 8.39 -16.21 2.36
CA GLU A 20 8.13 -17.65 2.37
C GLU A 20 6.61 -17.98 2.30
N ASP A 21 5.75 -17.07 2.77
CA ASP A 21 4.30 -17.22 2.74
C ASP A 21 3.66 -16.83 1.39
N GLY A 22 4.49 -16.57 0.38
CA GLY A 22 4.06 -16.21 -0.97
C GLY A 22 3.67 -14.76 -1.17
N LYS A 23 3.84 -13.91 -0.15
CA LYS A 23 3.71 -12.46 -0.27
C LYS A 23 5.00 -11.83 -0.82
N SER A 24 4.92 -10.58 -1.24
CA SER A 24 6.08 -9.80 -1.67
C SER A 24 6.08 -8.42 -1.03
N TYR A 25 7.19 -8.07 -0.39
CA TYR A 25 7.39 -6.78 0.23
C TYR A 25 8.26 -5.89 -0.67
N VAL A 26 7.82 -4.66 -0.91
CA VAL A 26 8.48 -3.70 -1.82
C VAL A 26 8.68 -2.38 -1.10
N PRO A 27 9.84 -2.16 -0.47
CA PRO A 27 10.16 -0.88 0.16
C PRO A 27 10.24 0.24 -0.88
N THR A 28 9.90 1.44 -0.45
CA THR A 28 9.89 2.63 -1.30
C THR A 28 11.29 3.27 -1.35
N GLY A 29 12.03 2.97 -2.40
CA GLY A 29 13.38 3.51 -2.60
C GLY A 29 14.34 3.11 -1.48
N ASP A 30 14.89 4.10 -0.78
CA ASP A 30 15.82 3.94 0.36
C ASP A 30 15.10 3.91 1.73
N ILE A 31 13.78 4.05 1.74
CA ILE A 31 12.97 3.99 2.96
C ILE A 31 12.55 2.54 3.21
N HIS A 32 12.76 2.05 4.44
CA HIS A 32 12.47 0.65 4.81
C HIS A 32 10.97 0.34 5.01
N ALA A 33 10.10 1.11 4.39
CA ALA A 33 8.65 0.93 4.46
C ALA A 33 8.04 0.76 3.06
N MET A 34 6.91 0.06 3.00
CA MET A 34 6.16 -0.21 1.78
C MET A 34 4.94 0.68 1.73
N TRP A 35 4.93 1.65 0.82
CA TRP A 35 3.74 2.42 0.47
C TRP A 35 2.84 1.62 -0.47
N LEU A 36 1.54 1.70 -0.27
CA LEU A 36 0.56 1.01 -1.13
C LEU A 36 0.63 1.51 -2.58
N ARG A 37 0.63 2.83 -2.79
CA ARG A 37 0.74 3.43 -4.11
C ARG A 37 2.07 3.10 -4.78
N ASP A 38 3.17 3.35 -4.08
CA ASP A 38 4.52 3.24 -4.65
C ASP A 38 4.85 1.81 -5.04
N SER A 39 4.53 0.83 -4.19
CA SER A 39 4.77 -0.58 -4.48
C SER A 39 3.97 -1.08 -5.69
N ALA A 40 2.73 -0.61 -5.86
CA ALA A 40 1.94 -0.91 -7.06
C ALA A 40 2.61 -0.33 -8.31
N MET A 41 3.04 0.94 -8.27
CA MET A 41 3.67 1.61 -9.40
C MET A 41 5.05 1.07 -9.74
N GLN A 42 5.85 0.69 -8.74
CA GLN A 42 7.16 0.06 -8.94
C GLN A 42 7.04 -1.29 -9.67
N LEU A 43 6.00 -2.06 -9.38
CA LEU A 43 5.80 -3.39 -9.99
C LEU A 43 4.97 -3.37 -11.27
N LEU A 44 4.25 -2.30 -11.56
CA LEU A 44 3.42 -2.17 -12.76
C LEU A 44 4.18 -2.48 -14.08
N PRO A 45 5.40 -1.98 -14.31
CA PRO A 45 6.15 -2.28 -15.53
C PRO A 45 6.45 -3.77 -15.75
N TYR A 46 6.57 -4.55 -14.65
CA TYR A 46 6.87 -5.98 -14.72
C TYR A 46 5.67 -6.83 -15.15
N LEU A 47 4.46 -6.27 -15.20
CA LEU A 47 3.29 -6.98 -15.75
C LEU A 47 3.51 -7.47 -17.17
N SER A 48 4.32 -6.77 -17.97
CA SER A 48 4.69 -7.20 -19.32
C SER A 48 5.43 -8.54 -19.34
N MET A 49 6.09 -8.89 -18.23
CA MET A 49 6.89 -10.13 -18.05
C MET A 49 6.20 -11.16 -17.15
N ALA A 50 4.89 -11.05 -16.93
CA ALA A 50 4.14 -11.95 -16.05
C ALA A 50 4.08 -13.40 -16.56
N ASP A 51 4.60 -13.70 -17.74
CA ASP A 51 4.77 -15.07 -18.25
C ASP A 51 6.01 -15.78 -17.64
N ILE A 52 6.88 -15.03 -16.98
CA ILE A 52 8.03 -15.54 -16.24
C ILE A 52 7.58 -15.89 -14.82
N ASP A 53 7.73 -17.14 -14.40
CA ASP A 53 7.18 -17.67 -13.15
C ASP A 53 7.57 -16.84 -11.91
N VAL A 54 8.85 -16.48 -11.77
CA VAL A 54 9.30 -15.67 -10.62
C VAL A 54 8.69 -14.27 -10.63
N VAL A 55 8.45 -13.69 -11.81
CA VAL A 55 7.78 -12.38 -11.94
C VAL A 55 6.30 -12.51 -11.59
N ALA A 56 5.61 -13.52 -12.12
CA ALA A 56 4.20 -13.79 -11.80
C ALA A 56 4.00 -13.95 -10.29
N ARG A 57 4.87 -14.71 -9.62
CA ARG A 57 4.83 -14.89 -8.17
C ARG A 57 5.06 -13.58 -7.41
N ALA A 58 6.02 -12.76 -7.85
CA ALA A 58 6.28 -11.47 -7.24
C ALA A 58 5.09 -10.52 -7.33
N LEU A 59 4.49 -10.39 -8.52
CA LEU A 59 3.32 -9.57 -8.77
C LEU A 59 2.11 -10.03 -7.93
N ARG A 60 1.85 -11.34 -7.92
CA ARG A 60 0.84 -11.94 -7.06
C ARG A 60 1.08 -11.63 -5.59
N GLY A 61 2.33 -11.79 -5.15
CA GLY A 61 2.75 -11.54 -3.78
C GLY A 61 2.50 -10.11 -3.31
N VAL A 62 2.70 -9.11 -4.18
CA VAL A 62 2.40 -7.71 -3.86
C VAL A 62 0.91 -7.50 -3.65
N VAL A 63 0.04 -8.06 -4.50
CA VAL A 63 -1.42 -7.99 -4.29
C VAL A 63 -1.81 -8.57 -2.93
N LEU A 64 -1.27 -9.75 -2.59
CA LEU A 64 -1.55 -10.41 -1.32
C LEU A 64 -1.03 -9.61 -0.12
N GLN A 65 0.16 -8.99 -0.24
CA GLN A 65 0.75 -8.16 0.81
C GLN A 65 -0.07 -6.89 1.04
N GLN A 66 -0.43 -6.19 -0.02
CA GLN A 66 -1.26 -4.99 0.07
C GLN A 66 -2.63 -5.31 0.66
N ALA A 67 -3.28 -6.39 0.23
CA ALA A 67 -4.56 -6.84 0.79
C ALA A 67 -4.44 -7.15 2.29
N HIS A 68 -3.34 -7.77 2.73
CA HIS A 68 -3.05 -8.01 4.14
C HIS A 68 -2.90 -6.69 4.92
N PHE A 69 -2.15 -5.73 4.41
CA PHE A 69 -1.95 -4.43 5.03
C PHE A 69 -3.24 -3.62 5.17
N ILE A 70 -4.10 -3.62 4.14
CA ILE A 70 -5.41 -2.97 4.18
C ILE A 70 -6.32 -3.58 5.27
N GLN A 71 -6.19 -4.89 5.54
CA GLN A 71 -6.90 -5.52 6.66
C GLN A 71 -6.36 -5.10 8.03
N ILE A 72 -5.08 -4.74 8.14
CA ILE A 72 -4.48 -4.26 9.38
C ILE A 72 -4.95 -2.83 9.67
N ASP A 73 -4.79 -1.92 8.72
CA ASP A 73 -5.26 -0.54 8.85
C ASP A 73 -5.50 0.12 7.47
N PRO A 74 -6.76 0.27 7.05
CA PRO A 74 -7.07 0.86 5.75
C PRO A 74 -6.84 2.38 5.69
N TYR A 75 -6.54 3.03 6.81
CA TYR A 75 -6.20 4.45 6.86
C TYR A 75 -4.69 4.71 6.82
N ALA A 76 -3.88 3.65 6.85
CA ALA A 76 -2.44 3.77 6.70
C ALA A 76 -2.03 3.75 5.22
N ASN A 77 -1.04 4.57 4.87
CA ASN A 77 -0.48 4.63 3.52
C ASN A 77 0.83 3.85 3.39
N ALA A 78 1.56 3.62 4.52
CA ALA A 78 2.83 2.91 4.53
C ALA A 78 2.95 1.94 5.69
N PHE A 79 3.62 0.80 5.44
CA PHE A 79 3.70 -0.32 6.35
C PHE A 79 5.11 -0.86 6.53
N ASN A 80 5.39 -1.38 7.72
CA ASN A 80 6.60 -2.09 8.06
C ASN A 80 6.57 -3.53 7.51
N ARG A 81 7.75 -4.08 7.23
CA ARG A 81 7.89 -5.49 6.85
C ARG A 81 7.54 -6.44 7.98
N LYS A 82 7.74 -5.99 9.23
CA LYS A 82 7.45 -6.71 10.48
C LYS A 82 6.78 -5.76 11.46
N PRO A 83 6.03 -6.25 12.46
CA PRO A 83 5.37 -5.40 13.45
C PRO A 83 6.37 -4.92 14.51
N ASP A 84 7.38 -4.16 14.11
CA ASP A 84 8.46 -3.67 14.99
C ASP A 84 8.21 -2.27 15.55
N GLY A 85 7.14 -1.60 15.12
CA GLY A 85 6.77 -0.28 15.61
C GLY A 85 7.61 0.87 15.03
N SER A 86 8.45 0.60 14.03
CA SER A 86 9.14 1.66 13.31
C SER A 86 8.15 2.60 12.64
N CYS A 87 8.41 3.90 12.65
CA CYS A 87 7.53 4.91 12.07
C CYS A 87 8.30 6.10 11.51
N PHE A 88 7.66 6.83 10.60
CA PHE A 88 8.21 8.06 10.03
C PHE A 88 8.37 9.15 11.09
N CYS A 89 7.31 9.37 11.88
CA CYS A 89 7.31 10.26 13.03
C CYS A 89 6.20 9.84 14.02
N ALA A 90 6.27 10.36 15.23
CA ALA A 90 5.26 10.13 16.26
C ALA A 90 4.00 10.96 15.97
N ASP A 91 3.16 10.47 15.07
CA ASP A 91 1.88 11.10 14.75
C ASP A 91 0.87 10.95 15.90
N HIS A 92 0.04 11.98 16.10
CA HIS A 92 -1.09 11.95 17.04
C HIS A 92 -2.27 11.20 16.41
N THR A 93 -2.06 9.93 16.10
CA THR A 93 -3.07 9.01 15.56
C THR A 93 -2.85 7.63 16.16
N GLN A 94 -3.86 6.78 16.10
CA GLN A 94 -3.75 5.43 16.64
C GLN A 94 -2.84 4.57 15.76
N MET A 95 -1.58 4.40 16.16
CA MET A 95 -0.58 3.63 15.44
C MET A 95 -0.63 2.15 15.83
N ASN A 96 -0.48 1.29 14.81
CA ASN A 96 -0.26 -0.15 14.96
C ASN A 96 1.22 -0.45 14.67
N PRO A 97 1.88 -1.44 15.32
CA PRO A 97 3.28 -1.78 15.06
C PRO A 97 3.62 -2.13 13.60
N TRP A 98 2.64 -2.55 12.80
CA TRP A 98 2.80 -2.76 11.36
C TRP A 98 2.84 -1.46 10.55
N VAL A 99 2.37 -0.33 11.12
CA VAL A 99 2.17 0.91 10.39
C VAL A 99 3.40 1.79 10.51
N TRP A 100 4.00 2.14 9.36
CA TRP A 100 5.08 3.12 9.26
C TRP A 100 4.55 4.55 9.25
N GLU A 101 3.47 4.81 8.49
CA GLU A 101 2.78 6.10 8.45
C GLU A 101 1.26 5.87 8.32
N ARG A 102 0.50 6.46 9.25
CA ARG A 102 -0.97 6.41 9.24
C ARG A 102 -1.54 7.70 8.72
N LYS A 103 -1.25 8.00 7.47
CA LYS A 103 -1.78 9.17 6.76
C LYS A 103 -2.75 8.68 5.69
N TYR A 104 -4.04 8.97 5.88
CA TYR A 104 -5.05 8.57 4.91
C TYR A 104 -4.85 9.31 3.59
N GLU A 105 -4.68 8.53 2.55
CA GLU A 105 -4.57 8.98 1.17
C GLU A 105 -5.52 8.12 0.34
N VAL A 106 -6.52 8.75 -0.28
CA VAL A 106 -7.55 8.03 -1.08
C VAL A 106 -6.94 7.22 -2.21
N ASP A 107 -5.84 7.72 -2.78
CA ASP A 107 -5.13 7.07 -3.87
C ASP A 107 -4.36 5.81 -3.42
N SER A 108 -3.89 5.73 -2.18
CA SER A 108 -3.27 4.51 -1.65
C SER A 108 -4.16 3.28 -1.82
N LEU A 109 -5.44 3.42 -1.48
CA LEU A 109 -6.44 2.36 -1.67
C LEU A 109 -6.81 2.15 -3.15
N ALA A 110 -6.88 3.23 -3.93
CA ALA A 110 -7.18 3.17 -5.35
C ALA A 110 -6.08 2.43 -6.14
N PHE A 111 -4.82 2.63 -5.77
CA PHE A 111 -3.69 1.94 -6.42
C PHE A 111 -3.67 0.43 -6.16
N PHE A 112 -4.14 -0.02 -5.01
CA PHE A 112 -4.37 -1.46 -4.79
C PHE A 112 -5.37 -2.03 -5.79
N LEU A 113 -6.53 -1.38 -5.95
CA LEU A 113 -7.57 -1.82 -6.89
C LEU A 113 -7.08 -1.79 -8.34
N PHE A 114 -6.37 -0.71 -8.70
CA PHE A 114 -5.77 -0.56 -10.01
C PHE A 114 -4.77 -1.67 -10.31
N PHE A 115 -3.88 -1.98 -9.36
CA PHE A 115 -2.87 -3.03 -9.55
C PHE A 115 -3.48 -4.43 -9.57
N LEU A 116 -4.47 -4.71 -8.73
CA LEU A 116 -5.23 -5.96 -8.73
C LEU A 116 -5.91 -6.18 -10.09
N GLU A 117 -6.57 -5.15 -10.63
CA GLU A 117 -7.21 -5.20 -11.95
C GLU A 117 -6.18 -5.45 -13.06
N ALA A 118 -5.09 -4.70 -13.06
CA ALA A 118 -4.04 -4.83 -14.05
C ALA A 118 -3.36 -6.22 -14.00
N TYR A 119 -3.11 -6.75 -12.80
CA TYR A 119 -2.63 -8.11 -12.59
C TYR A 119 -3.58 -9.15 -13.17
N PHE A 120 -4.86 -9.09 -12.76
CA PHE A 120 -5.86 -10.05 -13.23
C PHE A 120 -6.08 -9.95 -14.75
N ARG A 121 -6.14 -8.75 -15.29
CA ARG A 121 -6.27 -8.53 -16.73
C ARG A 121 -5.14 -9.18 -17.52
N ARG A 122 -3.91 -9.07 -17.01
CA ARG A 122 -2.72 -9.61 -17.66
C ARG A 122 -2.56 -11.12 -17.52
N THR A 123 -2.81 -11.66 -16.32
CA THR A 123 -2.51 -13.06 -15.98
C THR A 123 -3.71 -14.00 -16.14
N LYS A 124 -4.94 -13.48 -16.05
CA LYS A 124 -6.17 -14.25 -15.93
C LYS A 124 -6.21 -15.19 -14.71
N ASP A 125 -5.33 -14.98 -13.74
CA ASP A 125 -5.29 -15.75 -12.51
C ASP A 125 -6.46 -15.41 -11.59
N SER A 126 -7.55 -16.15 -11.71
CA SER A 126 -8.74 -15.99 -10.85
C SER A 126 -8.49 -16.42 -9.40
N THR A 127 -7.43 -17.19 -9.13
CA THR A 127 -7.09 -17.64 -7.77
C THR A 127 -6.54 -16.52 -6.90
N ILE A 128 -6.25 -15.35 -7.48
CA ILE A 128 -5.87 -14.14 -6.73
C ILE A 128 -7.00 -13.64 -5.82
N PHE A 129 -8.27 -13.88 -6.18
CA PHE A 129 -9.43 -13.46 -5.40
C PHE A 129 -9.62 -14.32 -4.15
N THR A 130 -8.58 -14.40 -3.32
CA THR A 130 -8.63 -15.03 -2.00
C THR A 130 -9.59 -14.28 -1.08
N GLU A 131 -10.01 -14.92 0.01
CA GLU A 131 -10.84 -14.27 1.02
C GLU A 131 -10.24 -12.93 1.51
N THR A 132 -8.92 -12.89 1.74
CA THR A 132 -8.22 -11.67 2.16
C THR A 132 -8.32 -10.56 1.12
N VAL A 133 -8.15 -10.87 -0.17
CA VAL A 133 -8.26 -9.89 -1.26
C VAL A 133 -9.68 -9.38 -1.40
N VAL A 134 -10.68 -10.26 -1.35
CA VAL A 134 -12.10 -9.87 -1.41
C VAL A 134 -12.47 -8.98 -0.24
N ARG A 135 -12.04 -9.34 0.98
CA ARG A 135 -12.27 -8.50 2.17
C ARG A 135 -11.58 -7.13 2.05
N ALA A 136 -10.36 -7.07 1.51
CA ALA A 136 -9.68 -5.79 1.29
C ALA A 136 -10.50 -4.88 0.35
N VAL A 137 -11.04 -5.41 -0.73
CA VAL A 137 -11.94 -4.66 -1.63
C VAL A 137 -13.18 -4.15 -0.89
N GLN A 138 -13.80 -5.00 -0.07
CA GLN A 138 -14.97 -4.60 0.73
C GLN A 138 -14.62 -3.50 1.74
N THR A 139 -13.50 -3.65 2.47
CA THR A 139 -12.98 -2.64 3.40
C THR A 139 -12.75 -1.29 2.71
N ILE A 140 -12.15 -1.29 1.51
CA ILE A 140 -11.94 -0.07 0.72
C ILE A 140 -13.28 0.63 0.44
N LEU A 141 -14.29 -0.12 -0.01
CA LEU A 141 -15.60 0.44 -0.31
C LEU A 141 -16.29 1.02 0.94
N GLU A 142 -16.13 0.37 2.09
CA GLU A 142 -16.65 0.85 3.37
C GLU A 142 -15.95 2.14 3.82
N VAL A 143 -14.61 2.18 3.73
CA VAL A 143 -13.83 3.39 4.02
C VAL A 143 -14.28 4.53 3.10
N TRP A 144 -14.33 4.32 1.81
CA TRP A 144 -14.72 5.38 0.88
C TRP A 144 -16.15 5.88 1.11
N ARG A 145 -17.09 5.03 1.48
CA ARG A 145 -18.46 5.45 1.88
C ARG A 145 -18.44 6.31 3.14
N THR A 146 -17.64 5.92 4.14
CA THR A 146 -17.48 6.66 5.39
C THR A 146 -16.85 8.03 5.14
N GLU A 147 -15.78 8.06 4.34
CA GLU A 147 -15.00 9.27 4.08
C GLU A 147 -15.70 10.29 3.19
N GLN A 148 -16.72 9.89 2.40
CA GLN A 148 -17.58 10.86 1.72
C GLN A 148 -18.28 11.84 2.67
N LYS A 149 -18.42 11.46 3.92
CA LYS A 149 -19.00 12.31 4.99
C LYS A 149 -18.08 12.28 6.22
N HIS A 150 -16.82 12.57 5.99
CA HIS A 150 -15.76 12.48 6.99
C HIS A 150 -16.13 13.15 8.32
N ALA A 151 -16.59 14.40 8.29
CA ALA A 151 -16.91 15.15 9.50
C ALA A 151 -18.02 14.50 10.36
N GLU A 152 -18.90 13.73 9.74
CA GLU A 152 -20.06 13.12 10.36
C GLU A 152 -19.81 11.69 10.83
N TYR A 153 -19.11 10.86 10.01
CA TYR A 153 -19.02 9.41 10.22
C TYR A 153 -17.60 8.89 10.44
N SER A 154 -16.55 9.62 10.02
CA SER A 154 -15.20 9.09 10.10
C SER A 154 -14.68 9.03 11.53
N PRO A 155 -14.17 7.87 11.96
CA PRO A 155 -13.42 7.76 13.20
C PRO A 155 -11.97 8.24 13.06
N TYR A 156 -11.50 8.44 11.81
CA TYR A 156 -10.12 8.79 11.52
C TYR A 156 -9.78 10.21 11.96
N ARG A 157 -8.60 10.36 12.56
CA ARG A 157 -8.00 11.62 12.95
C ARG A 157 -6.53 11.59 12.61
N PHE A 158 -6.02 12.70 12.14
CA PHE A 158 -4.60 12.85 11.86
C PHE A 158 -4.10 14.20 12.37
N GLU A 159 -3.14 14.15 13.29
CA GLU A 159 -2.39 15.29 13.75
C GLU A 159 -0.92 14.89 13.85
N ARG A 160 -0.04 15.82 13.53
CA ARG A 160 1.41 15.64 13.54
C ARG A 160 2.07 16.87 14.17
N ASP A 161 3.05 16.65 15.03
CA ASP A 161 3.94 17.70 15.49
C ASP A 161 4.85 18.13 14.34
N SER A 162 4.39 19.11 13.56
CA SER A 162 5.13 19.68 12.45
C SER A 162 5.15 21.18 12.54
N PRO A 163 6.27 21.84 12.16
CA PRO A 163 6.31 23.29 11.99
C PRO A 163 5.40 23.77 10.84
N LEU A 164 5.00 22.86 9.96
CA LEU A 164 4.13 23.14 8.82
C LEU A 164 2.69 22.78 9.19
N LYS A 165 1.85 23.80 9.39
CA LYS A 165 0.39 23.62 9.65
C LYS A 165 -0.35 22.85 8.54
N THR A 166 0.25 22.73 7.37
CA THR A 166 -0.27 22.00 6.22
C THR A 166 -0.17 20.48 6.37
N GLU A 167 0.56 20.00 7.38
CA GLU A 167 0.73 18.56 7.63
C GLU A 167 -0.31 17.98 8.60
N THR A 168 -1.26 18.78 9.05
CA THR A 168 -2.37 18.32 9.87
C THR A 168 -3.69 18.64 9.19
N LEU A 169 -4.68 17.78 9.37
CA LEU A 169 -6.04 18.12 8.95
C LEU A 169 -6.60 19.25 9.81
N SER A 170 -7.39 20.14 9.21
CA SER A 170 -8.09 21.20 9.92
C SER A 170 -9.05 20.64 10.98
N ASN A 171 -9.55 21.51 11.89
CA ASN A 171 -10.51 21.14 12.94
C ASN A 171 -10.06 19.99 13.85
N GLY A 172 -8.81 20.01 14.33
CA GLY A 172 -8.29 18.99 15.23
C GLY A 172 -8.21 17.62 14.59
N GLY A 173 -7.65 17.55 13.39
CA GLY A 173 -7.49 16.31 12.63
C GLY A 173 -8.76 15.82 11.94
N ARG A 174 -9.80 16.63 11.86
CA ARG A 174 -11.11 16.31 11.27
C ARG A 174 -11.38 17.02 9.94
N GLY A 175 -10.35 17.47 9.25
CA GLY A 175 -10.54 18.10 7.93
C GLY A 175 -11.12 17.11 6.91
N THR A 176 -11.59 17.65 5.81
CA THR A 176 -11.89 16.81 4.63
C THR A 176 -10.59 16.30 4.04
N PRO A 177 -10.50 15.02 3.74
CA PRO A 177 -9.36 14.45 3.02
C PRO A 177 -9.24 15.03 1.61
#